data_0d6d1a591bc8f13f2fbc8c7d272f0859
#
_entry.id   0d6d1a591bc8f13f2fbc8c7d272f0859
#
_cell.length_a   1.000
_cell.length_b   1.000
_cell.length_c   1.000
_cell.angle_alpha   90.00
_cell.angle_beta   90.00
_cell.angle_gamma   90.00
#
_symmetry.space_group_name_H-M   'P 1'
#
loop_
_entity.id
_entity.type
_entity.pdbx_description
1 polymer ?
#
loop_
_entity_poly.entity_id
_entity_poly.type
_entity_poly.pdbx_seq_one_letter_code
_entity_poly.pdbx_strand_id
1 'polypeptide(L)' 'MTNEFSVCQFFADDSYEYVRRNVGAEEAVKAAHHYCNSVGAKMGMTKRVIITDGGDSVNFEWQYGKGVTFK' A
#
# COMPACT_ATOMS: atom_id res chain seq x y z
N MET A 1 11.08 18.50 -4.11
CA MET A 1 10.36 17.34 -3.60
C MET A 1 10.01 16.41 -4.72
N THR A 2 10.31 15.14 -4.56
CA THR A 2 10.06 14.17 -5.61
C THR A 2 8.72 13.48 -5.39
N ASN A 3 7.92 13.36 -6.47
CA ASN A 3 6.67 12.60 -6.44
C ASN A 3 6.98 11.22 -6.99
N GLU A 4 7.71 10.44 -6.21
CA GLU A 4 8.23 9.15 -6.66
C GLU A 4 7.57 7.96 -6.00
N PHE A 5 6.64 8.20 -5.09
CA PHE A 5 6.03 7.11 -4.33
C PHE A 5 4.78 6.58 -5.02
N SER A 6 4.60 5.28 -4.93
CA SER A 6 3.41 4.62 -5.44
C SER A 6 2.86 3.71 -4.37
N VAL A 7 1.53 3.56 -4.36
CA VAL A 7 0.84 2.70 -3.39
C VAL A 7 0.14 1.60 -4.16
N CYS A 8 0.39 0.36 -3.75
CA CYS A 8 -0.19 -0.80 -4.41
C CYS A 8 -0.87 -1.68 -3.38
N GLN A 9 -2.07 -2.17 -3.70
CA GLN A 9 -2.74 -3.16 -2.87
C GLN A 9 -2.79 -4.49 -3.60
N PHE A 10 -2.61 -5.56 -2.84
CA PHE A 10 -2.67 -6.92 -3.35
C PHE A 10 -3.90 -7.59 -2.78
N PHE A 11 -4.60 -8.34 -3.63
CA PHE A 11 -5.85 -8.99 -3.25
C PHE A 11 -5.62 -10.47 -2.93
N ALA A 12 -6.61 -11.08 -2.31
CA ALA A 12 -6.51 -12.48 -1.89
C ALA A 12 -6.30 -13.46 -3.05
N ASP A 13 -6.72 -13.08 -4.26
CA ASP A 13 -6.54 -13.91 -5.46
C ASP A 13 -5.20 -13.67 -6.15
N ASP A 14 -4.26 -12.96 -5.48
CA ASP A 14 -2.94 -12.62 -5.98
C ASP A 14 -2.91 -11.56 -7.07
N SER A 15 -4.04 -10.95 -7.39
CA SER A 15 -4.06 -9.78 -8.25
C SER A 15 -3.64 -8.54 -7.44
N TYR A 16 -3.33 -7.46 -8.14
CA TYR A 16 -2.92 -6.22 -7.48
C TYR A 16 -3.42 -5.02 -8.25
N GLU A 17 -3.41 -3.87 -7.58
CA GLU A 17 -3.84 -2.62 -8.17
C GLU A 17 -3.00 -1.48 -7.61
N TYR A 18 -2.47 -0.63 -8.49
CA TYR A 18 -1.84 0.61 -8.05
C TYR A 18 -2.92 1.63 -7.79
N VAL A 19 -3.10 2.01 -6.54
CA VAL A 19 -4.13 2.96 -6.14
C VAL A 19 -3.63 4.40 -6.20
N ARG A 20 -2.30 4.58 -6.18
CA ARG A 20 -1.64 5.87 -6.38
C ARG A 20 -0.34 5.61 -7.11
N ARG A 21 0.02 6.50 -8.03
CA ARG A 21 1.29 6.43 -8.74
C ARG A 21 1.95 7.80 -8.74
N ASN A 22 3.25 7.80 -8.48
CA ASN A 22 4.07 9.02 -8.62
C ASN A 22 3.52 10.18 -7.79
N VAL A 23 3.30 9.92 -6.52
CA VAL A 23 2.80 10.93 -5.57
C VAL A 23 3.86 11.21 -4.52
N GLY A 24 3.66 12.29 -3.76
CA GLY A 24 4.55 12.61 -2.66
C GLY A 24 4.38 11.66 -1.49
N ALA A 25 5.36 11.68 -0.58
CA ALA A 25 5.36 10.77 0.58
C ALA A 25 4.10 10.92 1.43
N GLU A 26 3.66 12.17 1.67
CA GLU A 26 2.49 12.41 2.51
C GLU A 26 1.23 11.80 1.91
N GLU A 27 1.04 11.99 0.62
CA GLU A 27 -0.13 11.43 -0.06
C GLU A 27 -0.06 9.90 -0.08
N ALA A 28 1.12 9.33 -0.28
CA ALA A 28 1.30 7.88 -0.26
C ALA A 28 0.93 7.30 1.10
N VAL A 29 1.39 7.93 2.18
CA VAL A 29 1.07 7.47 3.54
C VAL A 29 -0.43 7.54 3.80
N LYS A 30 -1.07 8.64 3.42
CA LYS A 30 -2.52 8.78 3.60
C LYS A 30 -3.28 7.71 2.84
N ALA A 31 -2.89 7.45 1.59
CA ALA A 31 -3.54 6.43 0.78
C ALA A 31 -3.34 5.05 1.38
N ALA A 32 -2.11 4.72 1.81
CA ALA A 32 -1.84 3.42 2.41
C ALA A 32 -2.70 3.20 3.66
N HIS A 33 -2.79 4.22 4.53
CA HIS A 33 -3.63 4.12 5.72
C HIS A 33 -5.09 3.88 5.36
N HIS A 34 -5.59 4.58 4.34
CA HIS A 34 -6.96 4.42 3.89
C HIS A 34 -7.23 2.97 3.46
N TYR A 35 -6.34 2.40 2.65
CA TYR A 35 -6.56 1.05 2.12
C TYR A 35 -6.30 -0.03 3.18
N CYS A 36 -5.42 0.21 4.13
CA CYS A 36 -5.21 -0.72 5.24
C CYS A 36 -6.43 -0.81 6.16
N ASN A 37 -7.23 0.26 6.20
CA ASN A 37 -8.41 0.33 7.06
C ASN A 37 -9.73 0.21 6.29
N SER A 38 -9.66 -0.16 5.02
CA SER A 38 -10.84 -0.31 4.18
C SER A 38 -11.65 -1.54 4.59
N VAL A 39 -12.89 -1.60 4.13
CA VAL A 39 -13.74 -2.77 4.35
C VAL A 39 -13.09 -4.00 3.74
N GLY A 40 -12.51 -3.87 2.53
CA GLY A 40 -11.82 -4.97 1.87
C GLY A 40 -10.65 -5.50 2.71
N ALA A 41 -9.89 -4.59 3.34
CA ALA A 41 -8.78 -5.00 4.18
C ALA A 41 -9.26 -5.71 5.44
N LYS A 42 -10.35 -5.24 6.03
CA LYS A 42 -10.91 -5.86 7.25
C LYS A 42 -11.48 -7.24 6.97
N MET A 43 -11.98 -7.47 5.77
CA MET A 43 -12.58 -8.74 5.39
C MET A 43 -11.58 -9.70 4.76
N GLY A 44 -10.32 -9.29 4.62
CA GLY A 44 -9.30 -10.15 4.03
C GLY A 44 -9.27 -10.17 2.51
N MET A 45 -10.07 -9.34 1.84
CA MET A 45 -10.04 -9.24 0.38
C MET A 45 -8.77 -8.54 -0.07
N THR A 46 -8.32 -7.51 0.66
CA THR A 46 -7.02 -6.89 0.46
C THR A 46 -6.06 -7.55 1.45
N LYS A 47 -5.10 -8.29 0.94
CA LYS A 47 -4.17 -9.02 1.82
C LYS A 47 -2.87 -8.28 2.09
N ARG A 48 -2.53 -7.28 1.28
CA ARG A 48 -1.24 -6.57 1.42
C ARG A 48 -1.34 -5.19 0.82
N VAL A 49 -0.73 -4.21 1.47
CA VAL A 49 -0.61 -2.85 0.95
C VAL A 49 0.84 -2.44 1.11
N ILE A 50 1.45 -1.91 0.03
CA ILE A 50 2.83 -1.47 0.07
C ILE A 50 2.95 -0.06 -0.50
N ILE A 51 4.00 0.64 -0.07
CA ILE A 51 4.44 1.89 -0.68
C ILE A 51 5.82 1.62 -1.26
N THR A 52 5.99 1.93 -2.55
CA THR A 52 7.29 1.79 -3.21
C THR A 52 7.81 3.17 -3.58
N ASP A 53 9.13 3.30 -3.71
CA ASP A 53 9.76 4.53 -4.18
C ASP A 53 10.12 4.43 -5.67
N GLY A 54 10.85 5.44 -6.18
CA GLY A 54 11.21 5.47 -7.58
C GLY A 54 12.16 4.36 -8.02
N GLY A 55 12.82 3.70 -7.08
CA GLY A 55 13.70 2.57 -7.35
C GLY A 55 13.04 1.22 -7.10
N ASP A 56 11.72 1.21 -6.96
CA ASP A 56 10.91 0.01 -6.69
C ASP A 56 11.24 -0.66 -5.36
N SER A 57 11.85 0.08 -4.43
CA SER A 57 12.08 -0.42 -3.08
C SER A 57 10.83 -0.23 -2.24
N VAL A 58 10.52 -1.24 -1.41
CA VAL A 58 9.36 -1.17 -0.51
C VAL A 58 9.73 -0.32 0.69
N ASN A 59 8.96 0.74 0.94
CA ASN A 59 9.17 1.63 2.08
C ASN A 59 8.14 1.45 3.18
N PHE A 60 7.08 0.72 2.91
CA PHE A 60 6.02 0.44 3.86
C PHE A 60 5.32 -0.83 3.42
N GLU A 61 4.97 -1.68 4.36
CA GLU A 61 4.20 -2.89 4.07
C GLU A 61 3.25 -3.20 5.21
N TRP A 62 2.01 -3.48 4.83
CA TRP A 62 0.97 -3.97 5.74
C TRP A 62 0.45 -5.29 5.18
N GLN A 63 0.20 -6.26 6.07
CA GLN A 63 -0.36 -7.54 5.67
C GLN A 63 -1.58 -7.87 6.53
N TYR A 64 -2.58 -8.43 5.89
CA TYR A 64 -3.78 -8.87 6.58
C TYR A 64 -3.42 -9.91 7.65
N GLY A 65 -3.92 -9.70 8.85
CA GLY A 65 -3.65 -10.59 9.99
C GLY A 65 -2.35 -10.32 10.71
N LYS A 66 -1.45 -9.51 10.14
CA LYS A 66 -0.16 -9.21 10.76
C LYS A 66 0.02 -7.73 11.08
N GLY A 67 -0.71 -6.85 10.37
CA GLY A 67 -0.54 -5.43 10.54
C GLY A 67 0.66 -4.92 9.77
N VAL A 68 1.25 -3.81 10.24
CA VAL A 68 2.41 -3.21 9.58
C VAL A 68 3.63 -4.09 9.82
N THR A 69 4.22 -4.61 8.74
CA THR A 69 5.36 -5.50 8.82
C THR A 69 6.67 -4.84 8.42
N PHE A 70 6.59 -3.67 7.78
CA PHE A 70 7.79 -2.94 7.35
C PHE A 70 7.45 -1.46 7.16
N LYS A 71 8.29 -0.59 7.69
CA LYS A 71 8.14 0.85 7.52
C LYS A 71 9.46 1.60 7.67
#